data_820e7bbf28f204aec0f6c309f96b6027
#
_entry.id   820e7bbf28f204aec0f6c309f96b6027
#
_cell.length_a   1.000
_cell.length_b   1.000
_cell.length_c   1.000
_cell.angle_alpha   90.00
_cell.angle_beta   90.00
_cell.angle_gamma   90.00
#
_symmetry.space_group_name_H-M   'P 1'
#
loop_
_entity.id
_entity.type
_entity.pdbx_description
1 polymer ?
#
loop_
_entity_poly.entity_id
_entity_poly.type
_entity_poly.pdbx_seq_one_letter_code
_entity_poly.pdbx_strand_id
1 'polypeptide(L)'
;MTEAQATATTFDGQRIRITTPRSFDDVLTRLRQLIGTAAIGQYPGAMQQLGGVNQENFETVVRSQLGPSEFMLFHEINHSQWLPMYGVTQRVLRLIFGNPIIAFTMMRDDLTAGLFAPVEVLLVEHDNGEGCTVVYNLPSALVAAEDPSPLPAARELDNKLNALTSGATGVPMPAPRNDGGTG
;
A
#
# COMPACT_ATOMS: atom_id res chain seq x y z
N MET A 1 -15.83 33.95 8.98
CA MET A 1 -14.74 33.64 8.01
C MET A 1 -13.67 32.93 8.82
N THR A 2 -13.35 31.67 8.45
CA THR A 2 -12.28 30.91 9.12
C THR A 2 -10.95 31.50 8.68
N GLU A 3 -10.09 31.87 9.65
CA GLU A 3 -8.76 32.41 9.36
C GLU A 3 -7.86 31.31 8.78
N ALA A 4 -7.05 31.64 7.79
CA ALA A 4 -6.13 30.70 7.19
C ALA A 4 -5.01 30.36 8.18
N GLN A 5 -4.86 29.07 8.50
CA GLN A 5 -3.87 28.60 9.47
C GLN A 5 -3.12 27.38 8.91
N ALA A 6 -1.81 27.30 9.15
CA ALA A 6 -1.00 26.12 8.90
C ALA A 6 -0.61 25.50 10.25
N THR A 7 -0.77 24.18 10.37
CA THR A 7 -0.35 23.39 11.53
C THR A 7 0.64 22.32 11.08
N ALA A 8 1.56 21.92 11.97
CA ALA A 8 2.50 20.82 11.75
C ALA A 8 2.36 19.81 12.90
N THR A 9 2.11 18.54 12.54
CA THR A 9 2.01 17.45 13.51
C THR A 9 3.17 16.50 13.33
N THR A 10 3.86 16.14 14.40
CA THR A 10 4.90 15.11 14.41
C THR A 10 4.27 13.76 14.74
N PHE A 11 4.63 12.70 14.02
CA PHE A 11 4.16 11.34 14.28
C PHE A 11 5.31 10.34 14.15
N ASP A 12 5.20 9.19 14.84
CA ASP A 12 6.14 8.08 14.76
C ASP A 12 5.68 7.08 13.69
N GLY A 13 6.34 7.13 12.52
CA GLY A 13 6.08 6.20 11.42
C GLY A 13 6.79 4.86 11.63
N GLN A 14 6.15 3.76 11.21
CA GLN A 14 6.77 2.43 11.21
C GLN A 14 7.00 1.93 9.79
N ARG A 15 8.28 1.69 9.44
CA ARG A 15 8.69 1.15 8.15
C ARG A 15 9.07 -0.31 8.28
N ILE A 16 8.48 -1.14 7.42
CA ILE A 16 8.81 -2.54 7.28
C ILE A 16 9.81 -2.70 6.14
N ARG A 17 10.82 -3.55 6.37
CA ARG A 17 11.80 -3.97 5.37
C ARG A 17 11.93 -5.48 5.40
N ILE A 18 11.62 -6.13 4.29
CA ILE A 18 11.69 -7.59 4.15
C ILE A 18 12.78 -7.89 3.12
N THR A 19 13.86 -8.53 3.54
CA THR A 19 14.93 -9.03 2.68
C THR A 19 14.68 -10.51 2.39
N THR A 20 14.72 -10.90 1.12
CA THR A 20 14.47 -12.28 0.68
C THR A 20 15.51 -12.72 -0.37
N PRO A 21 15.92 -14.00 -0.38
CA PRO A 21 16.76 -14.57 -1.42
C PRO A 21 15.98 -14.83 -2.74
N ARG A 22 14.64 -14.69 -2.73
CA ARG A 22 13.85 -14.80 -3.97
C ARG A 22 14.25 -13.69 -4.93
N SER A 23 14.33 -14.02 -6.23
CA SER A 23 14.66 -13.02 -7.25
C SER A 23 13.62 -11.90 -7.33
N PHE A 24 14.05 -10.75 -7.83
CA PHE A 24 13.16 -9.61 -8.08
C PHE A 24 11.94 -10.01 -8.92
N ASP A 25 12.14 -10.82 -9.97
CA ASP A 25 11.06 -11.23 -10.88
C ASP A 25 10.09 -12.22 -10.22
N ASP A 26 10.57 -13.13 -9.36
CA ASP A 26 9.70 -14.05 -8.63
C ASP A 26 8.82 -13.28 -7.64
N VAL A 27 9.39 -12.36 -6.86
CA VAL A 27 8.63 -11.53 -5.92
C VAL A 27 7.63 -10.63 -6.64
N LEU A 28 8.06 -9.96 -7.72
CA LEU A 28 7.18 -9.09 -8.51
C LEU A 28 5.99 -9.87 -9.11
N THR A 29 6.27 -11.06 -9.67
CA THR A 29 5.23 -11.93 -10.22
C THR A 29 4.21 -12.32 -9.16
N ARG A 30 4.67 -12.70 -7.97
CA ARG A 30 3.79 -13.04 -6.83
C ARG A 30 2.98 -11.87 -6.33
N LEU A 31 3.62 -10.69 -6.19
CA LEU A 31 2.91 -9.46 -5.81
C LEU A 31 1.77 -9.16 -6.79
N ARG A 32 2.05 -9.21 -8.11
CA ARG A 32 1.03 -8.98 -9.15
C ARG A 32 -0.08 -10.01 -9.13
N GLN A 33 0.24 -11.29 -8.91
CA GLN A 33 -0.76 -12.35 -8.78
C GLN A 33 -1.67 -12.17 -7.57
N LEU A 34 -1.13 -11.74 -6.45
CA LEU A 34 -1.87 -11.53 -5.21
C LEU A 34 -2.69 -10.24 -5.23
N ILE A 35 -2.15 -9.15 -5.75
CA ILE A 35 -2.84 -7.86 -5.88
C ILE A 35 -3.94 -7.93 -6.94
N GLY A 36 -3.78 -8.77 -7.96
CA GLY A 36 -4.66 -8.80 -9.12
C GLY A 36 -4.26 -7.76 -10.16
N THR A 37 -4.81 -7.93 -11.35
CA THR A 37 -4.52 -7.12 -12.53
C THR A 37 -5.67 -6.17 -12.81
N ALA A 38 -5.99 -5.25 -11.94
CA ALA A 38 -6.75 -4.09 -12.41
C ALA A 38 -5.94 -3.43 -13.51
N ALA A 39 -6.55 -3.14 -14.63
CA ALA A 39 -5.82 -2.58 -15.77
C ALA A 39 -5.18 -1.27 -15.34
N ILE A 40 -3.84 -1.25 -15.32
CA ILE A 40 -3.01 -0.07 -15.05
C ILE A 40 -3.56 1.08 -15.92
N GLY A 41 -3.98 2.18 -15.29
CA GLY A 41 -4.55 3.32 -15.99
C GLY A 41 -6.08 3.31 -16.18
N GLN A 42 -6.79 2.25 -15.84
CA GLN A 42 -8.27 2.22 -15.95
C GLN A 42 -8.98 2.76 -14.69
N TYR A 43 -8.29 2.84 -13.55
CA TYR A 43 -8.90 3.29 -12.31
C TYR A 43 -9.55 4.68 -12.41
N PRO A 44 -8.90 5.73 -12.96
CA PRO A 44 -9.55 7.02 -13.16
C PRO A 44 -10.72 6.96 -14.15
N GLY A 45 -10.60 6.20 -15.22
CA GLY A 45 -11.66 6.05 -16.24
C GLY A 45 -12.84 5.23 -15.76
N ALA A 46 -12.59 4.15 -15.04
CA ALA A 46 -13.64 3.34 -14.41
C ALA A 46 -14.41 4.16 -13.37
N MET A 47 -13.73 4.97 -12.56
CA MET A 47 -14.36 5.84 -11.56
C MET A 47 -15.20 6.96 -12.20
N GLN A 48 -14.77 7.53 -13.35
CA GLN A 48 -15.57 8.51 -14.08
C GLN A 48 -16.85 7.89 -14.67
N GLN A 49 -16.80 6.64 -15.12
CA GLN A 49 -17.98 5.92 -15.62
C GLN A 49 -18.96 5.55 -14.50
N LEU A 50 -18.49 5.48 -13.25
CA LEU A 50 -19.30 5.21 -12.06
C LEU A 50 -19.96 6.48 -11.50
N GLY A 51 -19.67 7.66 -12.06
CA GLY A 51 -20.34 8.92 -11.71
C GLY A 51 -21.85 8.83 -11.94
N GLY A 52 -22.63 8.73 -10.86
CA GLY A 52 -24.06 8.50 -10.88
C GLY A 52 -24.53 7.09 -10.57
N VAL A 53 -23.59 6.18 -10.25
CA VAL A 53 -23.87 4.80 -9.82
C VAL A 53 -24.11 4.77 -8.31
N ASN A 54 -25.06 3.95 -7.85
CA ASN A 54 -25.28 3.73 -6.41
C ASN A 54 -24.14 2.95 -5.77
N GLN A 55 -24.09 2.94 -4.44
CA GLN A 55 -23.03 2.28 -3.66
C GLN A 55 -22.90 0.79 -4.01
N GLU A 56 -24.00 0.06 -4.17
CA GLU A 56 -24.01 -1.38 -4.45
C GLU A 56 -23.32 -1.71 -5.78
N ASN A 57 -23.63 -0.95 -6.82
CA ASN A 57 -22.98 -1.10 -8.12
C ASN A 57 -21.49 -0.76 -8.07
N PHE A 58 -21.12 0.31 -7.34
CA PHE A 58 -19.72 0.67 -7.12
C PHE A 58 -18.96 -0.46 -6.45
N GLU A 59 -19.47 -1.00 -5.34
CA GLU A 59 -18.84 -2.10 -4.61
C GLU A 59 -18.73 -3.37 -5.47
N THR A 60 -19.74 -3.67 -6.29
CA THR A 60 -19.73 -4.80 -7.21
C THR A 60 -18.59 -4.68 -8.21
N VAL A 61 -18.41 -3.50 -8.81
CA VAL A 61 -17.30 -3.24 -9.75
C VAL A 61 -15.95 -3.34 -9.05
N VAL A 62 -15.80 -2.71 -7.88
CA VAL A 62 -14.55 -2.81 -7.10
C VAL A 62 -14.21 -4.26 -6.81
N ARG A 63 -15.16 -5.04 -6.27
CA ARG A 63 -14.94 -6.46 -5.92
C ARG A 63 -14.53 -7.31 -7.13
N SER A 64 -15.03 -7.01 -8.32
CA SER A 64 -14.65 -7.71 -9.55
C SER A 64 -13.20 -7.47 -9.99
N GLN A 65 -12.54 -6.44 -9.47
CA GLN A 65 -11.16 -6.06 -9.80
C GLN A 65 -10.14 -6.50 -8.74
N LEU A 66 -10.61 -6.95 -7.58
CA LEU A 66 -9.73 -7.35 -6.49
C LEU A 66 -9.03 -8.68 -6.78
N GLY A 67 -7.75 -8.74 -6.48
CA GLY A 67 -6.98 -9.98 -6.44
C GLY A 67 -7.23 -10.79 -5.15
N PRO A 68 -6.54 -11.95 -5.01
CA PRO A 68 -6.68 -12.82 -3.83
C PRO A 68 -6.38 -12.13 -2.48
N SER A 69 -5.56 -11.08 -2.46
CA SER A 69 -5.27 -10.28 -1.26
C SER A 69 -6.32 -9.21 -0.95
N GLU A 70 -7.40 -9.16 -1.73
CA GLU A 70 -8.42 -8.11 -1.69
C GLU A 70 -7.88 -6.70 -2.03
N PHE A 71 -6.76 -6.62 -2.74
CA PHE A 71 -6.24 -5.40 -3.33
C PHE A 71 -6.37 -5.42 -4.84
N MET A 72 -6.37 -4.24 -5.45
CA MET A 72 -6.20 -4.03 -6.89
C MET A 72 -5.08 -3.04 -7.16
N LEU A 73 -4.36 -3.23 -8.28
CA LEU A 73 -3.25 -2.39 -8.67
C LEU A 73 -3.76 -1.09 -9.29
N PHE A 74 -3.27 0.06 -8.81
CA PHE A 74 -3.60 1.36 -9.38
C PHE A 74 -2.50 1.86 -10.31
N HIS A 75 -1.23 1.71 -9.90
CA HIS A 75 -0.12 2.22 -10.68
C HIS A 75 1.19 1.50 -10.34
N GLU A 76 2.10 1.48 -11.35
CA GLU A 76 3.49 1.06 -11.18
C GLU A 76 4.41 2.20 -11.58
N ILE A 77 5.37 2.55 -10.72
CA ILE A 77 6.41 3.54 -11.01
C ILE A 77 7.74 2.81 -11.12
N ASN A 78 8.25 2.70 -12.35
CA ASN A 78 9.51 2.02 -12.62
C ASN A 78 10.68 3.01 -12.57
N HIS A 79 11.36 3.07 -11.44
CA HIS A 79 12.54 3.91 -11.28
C HIS A 79 13.75 3.39 -12.07
N SER A 80 13.80 2.12 -12.44
CA SER A 80 14.89 1.54 -13.25
C SER A 80 15.01 2.14 -14.66
N GLN A 81 14.02 2.91 -15.11
CA GLN A 81 14.07 3.59 -16.41
C GLN A 81 15.06 4.77 -16.45
N TRP A 82 15.34 5.40 -15.30
CA TRP A 82 16.20 6.58 -15.22
C TRP A 82 17.42 6.41 -14.30
N LEU A 83 17.38 5.50 -13.34
CA LEU A 83 18.50 5.22 -12.42
C LEU A 83 19.84 4.91 -13.13
N PRO A 84 19.86 4.20 -14.29
CA PRO A 84 21.11 3.92 -15.01
C PRO A 84 21.83 5.19 -15.51
N MET A 85 21.12 6.30 -15.71
CA MET A 85 21.73 7.59 -16.09
C MET A 85 22.66 8.13 -14.96
N TYR A 86 22.48 7.64 -13.73
CA TYR A 86 23.28 8.00 -12.56
C TYR A 86 24.18 6.85 -12.08
N GLY A 87 24.37 5.80 -12.92
CA GLY A 87 25.25 4.67 -12.61
C GLY A 87 24.64 3.62 -11.68
N VAL A 88 23.34 3.68 -11.38
CA VAL A 88 22.63 2.71 -10.56
C VAL A 88 21.98 1.67 -11.48
N THR A 89 22.40 0.41 -11.39
CA THR A 89 21.96 -0.68 -12.27
C THR A 89 20.88 -1.56 -11.66
N GLN A 90 20.68 -1.50 -10.33
CA GLN A 90 19.66 -2.25 -9.60
C GLN A 90 18.26 -1.87 -10.07
N ARG A 91 17.40 -2.85 -10.16
CA ARG A 91 15.99 -2.62 -10.46
C ARG A 91 15.26 -2.09 -9.23
N VAL A 92 14.45 -1.05 -9.45
CA VAL A 92 13.63 -0.43 -8.41
C VAL A 92 12.24 -0.16 -8.98
N LEU A 93 11.22 -0.77 -8.38
CA LEU A 93 9.83 -0.64 -8.79
C LEU A 93 8.95 -0.31 -7.59
N ARG A 94 8.10 0.70 -7.72
CA ARG A 94 7.07 1.04 -6.74
C ARG A 94 5.71 0.61 -7.26
N LEU A 95 5.00 -0.19 -6.47
CA LEU A 95 3.63 -0.61 -6.72
C LEU A 95 2.70 0.19 -5.81
N ILE A 96 1.67 0.81 -6.39
CA ILE A 96 0.62 1.56 -5.70
C ILE A 96 -0.67 0.78 -5.91
N PHE A 97 -1.29 0.33 -4.82
CA PHE A 97 -2.46 -0.53 -4.86
C PHE A 97 -3.35 -0.29 -3.64
N GLY A 98 -4.57 -0.80 -3.68
CA GLY A 98 -5.50 -0.60 -2.58
C GLY A 98 -6.85 -1.24 -2.83
N ASN A 99 -7.77 -0.91 -1.94
CA ASN A 99 -9.18 -1.28 -2.04
C ASN A 99 -10.02 -0.08 -1.58
N PRO A 100 -10.80 0.55 -2.48
CA PRO A 100 -11.61 1.72 -2.13
C PRO A 100 -12.64 1.46 -1.04
N ILE A 101 -13.13 0.21 -0.92
CA ILE A 101 -14.10 -0.16 0.13
C ILE A 101 -13.40 -0.14 1.49
N ILE A 102 -12.17 -0.67 1.58
CA ILE A 102 -11.37 -0.60 2.80
C ILE A 102 -10.97 0.85 3.10
N ALA A 103 -10.52 1.61 2.09
CA ALA A 103 -10.17 3.01 2.26
C ALA A 103 -11.34 3.81 2.85
N PHE A 104 -12.58 3.55 2.41
CA PHE A 104 -13.77 4.20 2.96
C PHE A 104 -13.96 3.92 4.45
N THR A 105 -13.61 2.73 4.95
CA THR A 105 -13.73 2.43 6.39
C THR A 105 -12.84 3.30 7.29
N MET A 106 -11.74 3.82 6.75
CA MET A 106 -10.89 4.81 7.41
C MET A 106 -11.40 6.24 7.18
N MET A 107 -11.71 6.56 5.93
CA MET A 107 -12.07 7.92 5.51
C MET A 107 -13.45 8.38 6.00
N ARG A 108 -14.38 7.46 6.33
CA ARG A 108 -15.70 7.83 6.85
C ARG A 108 -15.61 8.54 8.21
N ASP A 109 -14.58 8.25 8.99
CA ASP A 109 -14.35 8.82 10.32
C ASP A 109 -13.43 10.04 10.23
N ASP A 110 -12.41 10.00 9.35
CA ASP A 110 -11.51 11.11 9.05
C ASP A 110 -11.14 11.11 7.56
N LEU A 111 -11.61 12.11 6.81
CA LEU A 111 -11.33 12.23 5.37
C LEU A 111 -9.84 12.43 5.08
N THR A 112 -9.05 12.95 6.02
CA THR A 112 -7.61 13.15 5.86
C THR A 112 -6.84 11.83 5.85
N ALA A 113 -7.42 10.74 6.37
CA ALA A 113 -6.89 9.38 6.23
C ALA A 113 -6.72 8.95 4.77
N GLY A 114 -7.40 9.60 3.83
CA GLY A 114 -7.19 9.43 2.39
C GLY A 114 -5.76 9.73 1.92
N LEU A 115 -4.94 10.44 2.70
CA LEU A 115 -3.52 10.66 2.41
C LEU A 115 -2.72 9.33 2.48
N PHE A 116 -3.19 8.34 3.23
CA PHE A 116 -2.51 7.06 3.49
C PHE A 116 -3.13 5.89 2.73
N ALA A 117 -4.13 6.14 1.89
CA ALA A 117 -4.76 5.20 0.97
C ALA A 117 -4.85 5.83 -0.44
N PRO A 118 -4.30 5.18 -1.49
CA PRO A 118 -3.82 3.80 -1.55
C PRO A 118 -2.51 3.55 -0.80
N VAL A 119 -2.25 2.26 -0.51
CA VAL A 119 -0.98 1.79 0.06
C VAL A 119 0.06 1.54 -1.05
N GLU A 120 1.31 1.40 -0.66
CA GLU A 120 2.41 1.19 -1.59
C GLU A 120 3.49 0.25 -1.06
N VAL A 121 4.17 -0.43 -1.97
CA VAL A 121 5.41 -1.15 -1.70
C VAL A 121 6.48 -0.74 -2.69
N LEU A 122 7.72 -0.65 -2.23
CA LEU A 122 8.90 -0.49 -3.05
C LEU A 122 9.65 -1.83 -3.09
N LEU A 123 9.90 -2.33 -4.29
CA LEU A 123 10.72 -3.52 -4.54
C LEU A 123 12.07 -3.07 -5.07
N VAL A 124 13.15 -3.52 -4.42
CA VAL A 124 14.54 -3.15 -4.74
C VAL A 124 15.37 -4.41 -4.92
N GLU A 125 16.04 -4.55 -6.07
CA GLU A 125 16.96 -5.63 -6.36
C GLU A 125 18.26 -5.46 -5.56
N HIS A 126 18.89 -6.56 -5.13
CA HIS A 126 20.20 -6.50 -4.47
C HIS A 126 21.32 -6.26 -5.48
N ASP A 127 22.42 -5.67 -5.03
CA ASP A 127 23.58 -5.29 -5.87
C ASP A 127 24.21 -6.47 -6.61
N ASN A 128 24.16 -7.66 -6.02
CA ASN A 128 24.68 -8.90 -6.61
C ASN A 128 23.68 -9.59 -7.56
N GLY A 129 22.47 -9.01 -7.75
CA GLY A 129 21.40 -9.63 -8.54
C GLY A 129 20.73 -10.82 -7.86
N GLU A 130 21.16 -11.23 -6.68
CA GLU A 130 20.61 -12.35 -5.91
C GLU A 130 19.69 -11.85 -4.80
N GLY A 131 18.38 -12.03 -5.02
CA GLY A 131 17.38 -11.60 -4.07
C GLY A 131 16.94 -10.14 -4.24
N CYS A 132 16.03 -9.73 -3.36
CA CYS A 132 15.49 -8.39 -3.34
C CYS A 132 14.99 -7.99 -1.94
N THR A 133 14.68 -6.72 -1.80
CA THR A 133 14.08 -6.14 -0.59
C THR A 133 12.74 -5.52 -0.92
N VAL A 134 11.71 -5.82 -0.14
CA VAL A 134 10.40 -5.15 -0.16
C VAL A 134 10.33 -4.18 1.00
N VAL A 135 9.95 -2.93 0.73
CA VAL A 135 9.85 -1.85 1.72
C VAL A 135 8.49 -1.20 1.66
N TYR A 136 7.88 -0.96 2.81
CA TYR A 136 6.61 -0.21 2.94
C TYR A 136 6.47 0.41 4.33
N ASN A 137 5.53 1.35 4.46
CA ASN A 137 5.16 1.93 5.76
C ASN A 137 3.85 1.30 6.24
N LEU A 138 3.71 1.10 7.54
CA LEU A 138 2.44 0.64 8.12
C LEU A 138 1.41 1.77 8.11
N PRO A 139 0.25 1.58 7.47
CA PRO A 139 -0.83 2.57 7.47
C PRO A 139 -1.26 3.01 8.87
N SER A 140 -1.37 2.09 9.84
CA SER A 140 -1.77 2.44 11.21
C SER A 140 -0.81 3.41 11.89
N ALA A 141 0.49 3.32 11.59
CA ALA A 141 1.49 4.22 12.15
C ALA A 141 1.45 5.63 11.50
N LEU A 142 0.82 5.77 10.34
CA LEU A 142 0.69 7.04 9.63
C LEU A 142 -0.60 7.78 10.03
N VAL A 143 -1.69 7.03 10.27
CA VAL A 143 -3.03 7.55 10.58
C VAL A 143 -3.18 7.99 12.03
N ALA A 144 -2.41 7.42 12.96
CA ALA A 144 -2.62 7.58 14.40
C ALA A 144 -2.25 8.97 14.97
N ALA A 145 -1.80 9.92 14.14
CA ALA A 145 -1.17 11.15 14.64
C ALA A 145 -2.17 12.16 15.24
N GLU A 146 -3.39 12.26 14.77
CA GLU A 146 -4.34 13.30 15.18
C GLU A 146 -5.68 12.74 15.66
N ASP A 147 -6.24 11.74 14.97
CA ASP A 147 -7.49 11.07 15.34
C ASP A 147 -7.28 9.55 15.43
N PRO A 148 -7.55 8.90 16.58
CA PRO A 148 -7.46 7.45 16.72
C PRO A 148 -8.63 6.69 16.07
N SER A 149 -9.69 7.36 15.63
CA SER A 149 -10.90 6.72 15.10
C SER A 149 -10.63 5.80 13.91
N PRO A 150 -9.78 6.16 12.91
CA PRO A 150 -9.45 5.28 11.79
C PRO A 150 -8.52 4.11 12.15
N LEU A 151 -7.93 4.12 13.36
CA LEU A 151 -6.87 3.18 13.74
C LEU A 151 -7.26 1.69 13.66
N PRO A 152 -8.46 1.24 14.05
CA PRO A 152 -8.85 -0.15 13.90
C PRO A 152 -8.85 -0.61 12.44
N ALA A 153 -9.39 0.21 11.54
CA ALA A 153 -9.42 -0.08 10.10
C ALA A 153 -8.01 -0.04 9.48
N ALA A 154 -7.16 0.90 9.92
CA ALA A 154 -5.77 0.98 9.49
C ALA A 154 -4.94 -0.24 9.94
N ARG A 155 -5.18 -0.78 11.14
CA ARG A 155 -4.55 -2.04 11.61
C ARG A 155 -5.01 -3.26 10.82
N GLU A 156 -6.26 -3.30 10.40
CA GLU A 156 -6.72 -4.36 9.50
C GLU A 156 -6.00 -4.27 8.15
N LEU A 157 -5.80 -3.06 7.65
CA LEU A 157 -5.03 -2.82 6.43
C LEU A 157 -3.56 -3.24 6.59
N ASP A 158 -2.92 -2.98 7.75
CA ASP A 158 -1.58 -3.49 8.08
C ASP A 158 -1.53 -5.01 7.98
N ASN A 159 -2.51 -5.72 8.55
CA ASN A 159 -2.56 -7.18 8.53
C ASN A 159 -2.65 -7.72 7.11
N LYS A 160 -3.47 -7.11 6.25
CA LYS A 160 -3.60 -7.48 4.83
C LYS A 160 -2.31 -7.22 4.07
N LEU A 161 -1.65 -6.07 4.29
CA LEU A 161 -0.38 -5.71 3.66
C LEU A 161 0.76 -6.64 4.10
N ASN A 162 0.81 -6.98 5.38
CA ASN A 162 1.76 -7.95 5.93
C ASN A 162 1.54 -9.36 5.34
N ALA A 163 0.30 -9.81 5.22
CA ALA A 163 -0.03 -11.10 4.61
C ALA A 163 0.36 -11.15 3.13
N LEU A 164 0.07 -10.09 2.37
CA LEU A 164 0.46 -9.95 0.96
C LEU A 164 1.98 -10.05 0.79
N THR A 165 2.73 -9.24 1.53
CA THR A 165 4.19 -9.17 1.39
C THR A 165 4.89 -10.43 1.90
N SER A 166 4.38 -11.05 2.97
CA SER A 166 4.84 -12.37 3.44
C SER A 166 4.61 -13.46 2.40
N GLY A 167 3.43 -13.52 1.78
CA GLY A 167 3.12 -14.46 0.70
C GLY A 167 4.03 -14.30 -0.51
N ALA A 168 4.31 -13.06 -0.91
CA ALA A 168 5.18 -12.77 -2.04
C ALA A 168 6.65 -13.11 -1.75
N THR A 169 7.17 -12.70 -0.60
CA THR A 169 8.58 -12.87 -0.24
C THR A 169 8.93 -14.24 0.33
N GLY A 170 7.93 -14.95 0.89
CA GLY A 170 8.13 -16.19 1.64
C GLY A 170 8.74 -15.98 3.03
N VAL A 171 8.82 -14.73 3.49
CA VAL A 171 9.35 -14.37 4.80
C VAL A 171 8.19 -14.09 5.75
N PRO A 172 8.05 -14.84 6.86
CA PRO A 172 7.01 -14.57 7.84
C PRO A 172 7.21 -13.20 8.49
N MET A 173 6.12 -12.47 8.69
CA MET A 173 6.17 -11.20 9.39
C MET A 173 6.42 -11.42 10.88
N PRO A 174 7.24 -10.56 11.54
CA PRO A 174 7.34 -10.59 12.99
C PRO A 174 5.95 -10.33 13.59
N ALA A 175 5.65 -10.99 14.71
CA ALA A 175 4.44 -10.72 15.45
C ALA A 175 4.38 -9.22 15.80
N PRO A 176 3.21 -8.58 15.72
CA PRO A 176 3.06 -7.19 16.12
C PRO A 176 3.63 -7.02 17.54
N ARG A 177 4.48 -6.03 17.74
CA ARG A 177 4.93 -5.70 19.10
C ARG A 177 3.69 -5.30 19.89
N ASN A 178 3.40 -6.06 20.93
CA ASN A 178 2.51 -5.59 21.98
C ASN A 178 3.28 -4.47 22.69
N ASP A 179 3.11 -3.25 22.25
CA ASP A 179 3.47 -2.10 23.04
C ASP A 179 2.46 -2.03 24.19
N GLY A 180 2.66 -2.98 25.13
CA GLY A 180 2.04 -2.94 26.43
C GLY A 180 2.51 -1.66 27.08
N GLY A 181 1.59 -0.73 27.27
CA GLY A 181 1.83 0.50 27.99
C GLY A 181 2.55 0.20 29.31
N THR A 182 3.77 0.69 29.43
CA THR A 182 4.40 0.93 30.71
C THR A 182 4.14 2.39 31.03
N GLY A 183 3.33 2.56 32.08
CA GLY A 183 2.82 3.78 32.66
C GLY A 183 3.80 4.90 32.99
#